data_7556e270229cfbe6d773526382a16b37
#
_entry.id   7556e270229cfbe6d773526382a16b37
#
_cell.length_a   1.000
_cell.length_b   1.000
_cell.length_c   1.000
_cell.angle_alpha   90.00
_cell.angle_beta   90.00
_cell.angle_gamma   90.00
#
_symmetry.space_group_name_H-M   'P 1'
#
loop_
_entity.id
_entity.type
_entity.pdbx_description
1 polymer ?
#
loop_
_entity_poly.entity_id
_entity_poly.type
_entity_poly.pdbx_seq_one_letter_code
_entity_poly.pdbx_strand_id
1 'polypeptide(L)'
;MRKKLFLFAITMACTVSSAFAQMSSNVNHLNFAVGALYERGLDATLSYEHETRYHHAWEYFLNGYIKWADDPDAGHVTRQSFWHNYFTYNIGIAYKPCVVRGRNHHGNLRIGISGGSDTEKIIGAAHLGYEHTYALRNGFQVFWQIKEDVVLRGEDQFRTGVALGVKLPL
;
A
#
# COMPACT_ATOMS: atom_id res chain seq x y z
N MET A 1 23.95 8.54 -13.24
CA MET A 1 23.29 7.22 -13.33
C MET A 1 21.90 7.20 -12.71
N ARG A 2 21.65 7.82 -11.53
CA ARG A 2 20.35 7.82 -10.82
C ARG A 2 19.16 8.34 -11.66
N LYS A 3 19.33 9.44 -12.43
CA LYS A 3 18.24 10.01 -13.28
C LYS A 3 17.79 9.07 -14.41
N LYS A 4 18.69 8.27 -14.98
CA LYS A 4 18.35 7.32 -16.05
C LYS A 4 17.59 6.10 -15.52
N LEU A 5 17.90 5.66 -14.29
CA LEU A 5 17.18 4.56 -13.64
C LEU A 5 15.75 4.94 -13.29
N PHE A 6 15.54 6.18 -12.84
CA PHE A 6 14.20 6.71 -12.52
C PHE A 6 13.32 6.85 -13.78
N LEU A 7 13.91 7.32 -14.88
CA LEU A 7 13.18 7.42 -16.16
C LEU A 7 12.80 6.04 -16.72
N PHE A 8 13.69 5.05 -16.57
CA PHE A 8 13.45 3.66 -16.99
C PHE A 8 12.33 3.00 -16.17
N ALA A 9 12.27 3.26 -14.85
CA ALA A 9 11.21 2.76 -13.99
C ALA A 9 9.83 3.35 -14.36
N ILE A 10 9.77 4.65 -14.69
CA ILE A 10 8.53 5.31 -15.13
C ILE A 10 8.07 4.77 -16.49
N THR A 11 8.99 4.60 -17.45
CA THR A 11 8.64 4.03 -18.76
C THR A 11 8.19 2.59 -18.67
N MET A 12 8.80 1.77 -17.82
CA MET A 12 8.36 0.39 -17.56
C MET A 12 6.95 0.37 -16.94
N ALA A 13 6.66 1.23 -15.96
CA ALA A 13 5.33 1.33 -15.36
C ALA A 13 4.26 1.74 -16.38
N CYS A 14 4.57 2.67 -17.29
CA CYS A 14 3.63 3.10 -18.35
C CYS A 14 3.40 2.05 -19.44
N THR A 15 4.40 1.22 -19.77
CA THR A 15 4.25 0.18 -20.81
C THR A 15 3.49 -1.05 -20.31
N VAL A 16 3.60 -1.37 -19.00
CA VAL A 16 2.83 -2.47 -18.40
C VAL A 16 1.33 -2.13 -18.35
N SER A 17 0.97 -0.88 -18.08
CA SER A 17 -0.43 -0.46 -18.01
C SER A 17 -1.16 -0.51 -19.38
N SER A 18 -0.47 -0.31 -20.48
CA SER A 18 -1.09 -0.39 -21.83
C SER A 18 -1.35 -1.81 -22.32
N ALA A 19 -0.66 -2.82 -21.81
CA ALA A 19 -0.87 -4.22 -22.19
C ALA A 19 -2.14 -4.85 -21.59
N PHE A 20 -2.67 -4.29 -20.49
CA PHE A 20 -3.88 -4.79 -19.81
C PHE A 20 -5.18 -4.09 -20.24
N ALA A 21 -5.11 -3.04 -21.07
CA ALA A 21 -6.25 -2.21 -21.44
C ALA A 21 -7.26 -2.89 -22.43
N GLN A 22 -7.03 -4.14 -22.84
CA GLN A 22 -7.85 -4.80 -23.86
C GLN A 22 -8.85 -5.84 -23.38
N MET A 23 -9.01 -6.05 -22.06
CA MET A 23 -10.02 -6.99 -21.54
C MET A 23 -11.25 -6.23 -21.05
N SER A 24 -12.32 -6.30 -21.80
CA SER A 24 -13.63 -5.69 -21.55
C SER A 24 -14.23 -6.06 -20.19
N SER A 25 -14.82 -5.10 -19.53
CA SER A 25 -15.53 -5.10 -18.23
C SER A 25 -14.68 -5.01 -16.96
N ASN A 26 -13.42 -4.70 -17.04
CA ASN A 26 -12.57 -4.48 -15.89
C ASN A 26 -12.62 -3.00 -15.48
N VAL A 27 -12.65 -2.73 -14.20
CA VAL A 27 -12.65 -1.38 -13.65
C VAL A 27 -11.27 -1.08 -13.09
N ASN A 28 -10.74 0.08 -13.42
CA ASN A 28 -9.49 0.55 -12.89
C ASN A 28 -9.75 1.57 -11.79
N HIS A 29 -8.97 1.53 -10.75
CA HIS A 29 -9.08 2.45 -9.63
C HIS A 29 -7.71 3.05 -9.29
N LEU A 30 -7.73 4.31 -8.91
CA LEU A 30 -6.63 4.94 -8.19
C LEU A 30 -7.01 4.96 -6.70
N ASN A 31 -6.18 4.35 -5.87
CA ASN A 31 -6.48 4.20 -4.45
C ASN A 31 -5.51 5.04 -3.62
N PHE A 32 -6.04 5.62 -2.56
CA PHE A 32 -5.26 6.29 -1.53
C PHE A 32 -5.69 5.75 -0.17
N ALA A 33 -4.73 5.37 0.65
CA ALA A 33 -4.97 4.88 2.01
C ALA A 33 -3.97 5.48 3.00
N VAL A 34 -4.42 5.64 4.23
CA VAL A 34 -3.60 6.00 5.38
C VAL A 34 -3.83 4.98 6.47
N GLY A 35 -2.76 4.49 7.07
CA GLY A 35 -2.78 3.46 8.09
C GLY A 35 -2.07 3.89 9.37
N ALA A 36 -2.54 3.32 10.49
CA ALA A 36 -1.88 3.38 11.76
C ALA A 36 -1.40 1.99 12.15
N LEU A 37 -0.14 1.91 12.55
CA LEU A 37 0.54 0.67 12.87
C LEU A 37 0.79 0.55 14.37
N TYR A 38 0.73 -0.67 14.89
CA TYR A 38 0.92 -0.95 16.31
C TYR A 38 2.28 -0.48 16.83
N GLU A 39 3.31 -0.51 15.99
CA GLU A 39 4.68 -0.07 16.27
C GLU A 39 4.83 1.47 16.34
N ARG A 40 3.73 2.20 16.59
CA ARG A 40 3.66 3.67 16.64
C ARG A 40 4.10 4.33 15.34
N GLY A 41 3.78 3.69 14.23
CA GLY A 41 4.05 4.20 12.90
C GLY A 41 2.78 4.62 12.18
N LEU A 42 2.95 5.48 11.19
CA LEU A 42 1.94 5.78 10.19
C LEU A 42 2.43 5.33 8.83
N ASP A 43 1.51 4.87 8.02
CA ASP A 43 1.82 4.63 6.61
C ASP A 43 0.81 5.30 5.69
N ALA A 44 1.27 5.61 4.49
CA ALA A 44 0.44 6.09 3.41
C ALA A 44 0.71 5.22 2.16
N THR A 45 -0.36 4.82 1.50
CA THR A 45 -0.28 4.00 0.30
C THR A 45 -1.02 4.69 -0.83
N LEU A 46 -0.34 4.84 -1.96
CA LEU A 46 -0.93 5.22 -3.25
C LEU A 46 -0.85 4.02 -4.16
N SER A 47 -1.97 3.61 -4.76
CA SER A 47 -1.94 2.44 -5.65
C SER A 47 -2.86 2.58 -6.86
N TYR A 48 -2.46 1.89 -7.92
CA TYR A 48 -3.29 1.63 -9.08
C TYR A 48 -3.79 0.19 -8.98
N GLU A 49 -5.10 0.02 -9.03
CA GLU A 49 -5.77 -1.27 -8.93
C GLU A 49 -6.52 -1.57 -10.22
N HIS A 50 -6.29 -2.77 -10.73
CA HIS A 50 -7.02 -3.33 -11.86
C HIS A 50 -7.96 -4.42 -11.33
N GLU A 51 -9.24 -4.09 -11.22
CA GLU A 51 -10.30 -4.97 -10.71
C GLU A 51 -10.96 -5.72 -11.86
N THR A 52 -11.10 -7.03 -11.71
CA THR A 52 -11.78 -7.90 -12.65
C THR A 52 -13.28 -8.00 -12.33
N ARG A 53 -14.07 -8.56 -13.26
CA ARG A 53 -15.52 -8.76 -13.10
C ARG A 53 -15.95 -9.45 -11.80
N TYR A 54 -15.07 -10.25 -11.19
CA TYR A 54 -15.36 -10.99 -9.97
C TYR A 54 -14.75 -10.35 -8.72
N HIS A 55 -14.39 -9.08 -8.77
CA HIS A 55 -13.73 -8.35 -7.69
C HIS A 55 -12.36 -8.91 -7.28
N HIS A 56 -11.76 -9.78 -8.10
CA HIS A 56 -10.35 -10.08 -7.96
C HIS A 56 -9.56 -8.91 -8.53
N ALA A 57 -8.50 -8.49 -7.88
CA ALA A 57 -7.74 -7.35 -8.34
C ALA A 57 -6.22 -7.59 -8.32
N TRP A 58 -5.54 -6.87 -9.20
CA TRP A 58 -4.11 -6.66 -9.16
C TRP A 58 -3.84 -5.22 -8.76
N GLU A 59 -3.00 -5.03 -7.77
CA GLU A 59 -2.64 -3.74 -7.21
C GLU A 59 -1.15 -3.49 -7.41
N TYR A 60 -0.82 -2.32 -7.97
CA TYR A 60 0.53 -1.78 -8.04
C TYR A 60 0.59 -0.60 -7.09
N PHE A 61 1.48 -0.63 -6.10
CA PHE A 61 1.44 0.34 -5.02
C PHE A 61 2.80 0.97 -4.71
N LEU A 62 2.71 2.20 -4.23
CA LEU A 62 3.75 2.93 -3.54
C LEU A 62 3.33 3.07 -2.09
N ASN A 63 4.19 2.69 -1.17
CA ASN A 63 3.94 2.82 0.25
C ASN A 63 5.06 3.60 0.92
N GLY A 64 4.70 4.58 1.73
CA GLY A 64 5.59 5.32 2.62
C GLY A 64 5.23 5.00 4.06
N TYR A 65 6.22 4.68 4.88
CA TYR A 65 6.07 4.40 6.30
C TYR A 65 6.94 5.34 7.11
N ILE A 66 6.38 5.90 8.18
CA ILE A 66 7.07 6.77 9.13
C ILE A 66 6.83 6.23 10.53
N LYS A 67 7.90 6.09 11.31
CA LYS A 67 7.85 5.76 12.73
C LYS A 67 8.56 6.86 13.51
N TRP A 68 7.92 7.35 14.57
CA TRP A 68 8.52 8.33 15.45
C TRP A 68 9.38 7.65 16.52
N ALA A 69 10.58 8.17 16.72
CA ALA A 69 11.47 7.72 17.79
C ALA A 69 10.93 8.14 19.14
N ASP A 70 11.00 7.23 20.12
CA ASP A 70 10.78 7.58 21.53
C ASP A 70 12.00 8.36 22.05
N ASP A 71 11.75 9.31 22.92
CA ASP A 71 12.80 9.99 23.67
C ASP A 71 13.36 9.00 24.71
N PRO A 72 14.67 8.70 24.69
CA PRO A 72 15.26 7.74 25.62
C PRO A 72 15.04 8.07 27.10
N ASP A 73 14.97 9.35 27.44
CA ASP A 73 14.82 9.82 28.82
C ASP A 73 13.36 9.86 29.27
N ALA A 74 12.44 10.15 28.35
CA ALA A 74 11.01 10.29 28.64
C ALA A 74 10.20 9.01 28.43
N GLY A 75 10.68 8.06 27.62
CA GLY A 75 9.98 6.82 27.29
C GLY A 75 8.73 7.02 26.42
N HIS A 76 8.57 8.21 25.83
CA HIS A 76 7.49 8.56 24.90
C HIS A 76 7.98 9.58 23.89
N VAL A 77 7.19 9.80 22.84
CA VAL A 77 7.51 10.80 21.81
C VAL A 77 7.42 12.20 22.39
N THR A 78 8.55 12.91 22.46
CA THR A 78 8.62 14.33 22.85
C THR A 78 8.63 15.23 21.61
N ARG A 79 8.53 16.55 21.82
CA ARG A 79 8.65 17.53 20.73
C ARG A 79 10.01 17.45 20.04
N GLN A 80 11.07 17.09 20.76
CA GLN A 80 12.41 16.92 20.21
C GLN A 80 12.52 15.63 19.40
N SER A 81 12.07 14.49 19.94
CA SER A 81 12.12 13.20 19.27
C SER A 81 11.14 13.06 18.11
N PHE A 82 10.08 13.88 18.07
CA PHE A 82 9.12 13.93 16.95
C PHE A 82 9.78 14.19 15.60
N TRP A 83 10.89 14.92 15.55
CA TRP A 83 11.61 15.22 14.31
C TRP A 83 12.66 14.16 13.94
N HIS A 84 12.91 13.18 14.83
CA HIS A 84 13.77 12.04 14.55
C HIS A 84 12.89 10.86 14.11
N ASN A 85 12.77 10.68 12.80
CA ASN A 85 11.87 9.70 12.21
C ASN A 85 12.65 8.62 11.47
N TYR A 86 12.25 7.38 11.67
CA TYR A 86 12.59 6.31 10.75
C TYR A 86 11.59 6.33 9.58
N PHE A 87 12.08 6.40 8.36
CA PHE A 87 11.27 6.50 7.16
C PHE A 87 11.63 5.41 6.16
N THR A 88 10.62 4.75 5.59
CA THR A 88 10.82 3.82 4.48
C THR A 88 9.87 4.13 3.34
N TYR A 89 10.32 3.85 2.13
CA TYR A 89 9.50 3.91 0.93
C TYR A 89 9.65 2.60 0.14
N ASN A 90 8.53 2.08 -0.34
CA ASN A 90 8.46 0.80 -1.04
C ASN A 90 7.61 0.95 -2.30
N ILE A 91 7.97 0.18 -3.32
CA ILE A 91 7.14 -0.07 -4.51
C ILE A 91 6.86 -1.56 -4.59
N GLY A 92 5.64 -1.93 -4.89
CA GLY A 92 5.25 -3.34 -4.87
C GLY A 92 4.06 -3.67 -5.75
N ILE A 93 3.78 -4.97 -5.74
CA ILE A 93 2.63 -5.56 -6.42
C ILE A 93 1.90 -6.47 -5.44
N ALA A 94 0.57 -6.45 -5.47
CA ALA A 94 -0.26 -7.35 -4.69
C ALA A 94 -1.37 -7.95 -5.56
N TYR A 95 -1.72 -9.18 -5.25
CA TYR A 95 -2.90 -9.84 -5.75
C TYR A 95 -3.97 -9.87 -4.66
N LYS A 96 -5.20 -9.52 -5.04
CA LYS A 96 -6.34 -9.37 -4.14
C LYS A 96 -7.48 -10.32 -4.55
N PRO A 97 -7.44 -11.62 -4.17
CA PRO A 97 -8.56 -12.53 -4.40
C PRO A 97 -9.77 -12.11 -3.57
N CYS A 98 -10.92 -12.04 -4.21
CA CYS A 98 -12.19 -11.73 -3.54
C CYS A 98 -12.71 -12.96 -2.80
N VAL A 99 -12.95 -12.83 -1.50
CA VAL A 99 -13.43 -13.89 -0.60
C VAL A 99 -14.85 -13.63 -0.08
N VAL A 100 -15.28 -12.38 -0.07
CA VAL A 100 -16.62 -11.98 0.36
C VAL A 100 -17.26 -11.13 -0.73
N ARG A 101 -18.52 -11.43 -1.07
CA ARG A 101 -19.29 -10.67 -2.07
C ARG A 101 -20.66 -10.34 -1.54
N GLY A 102 -21.01 -9.06 -1.61
CA GLY A 102 -22.33 -8.54 -1.34
C GLY A 102 -22.81 -7.64 -2.47
N ARG A 103 -23.98 -7.07 -2.33
CA ARG A 103 -24.58 -6.21 -3.36
C ARG A 103 -23.79 -4.89 -3.56
N ASN A 104 -23.34 -4.29 -2.45
CA ASN A 104 -22.66 -2.99 -2.45
C ASN A 104 -21.32 -3.05 -1.72
N HIS A 105 -20.80 -4.24 -1.43
CA HIS A 105 -19.54 -4.41 -0.73
C HIS A 105 -18.86 -5.70 -1.16
N HIS A 106 -17.56 -5.77 -1.03
CA HIS A 106 -16.77 -6.98 -1.23
C HIS A 106 -15.57 -6.99 -0.29
N GLY A 107 -15.06 -8.17 -0.02
CA GLY A 107 -13.88 -8.36 0.82
C GLY A 107 -12.82 -9.15 0.07
N ASN A 108 -11.58 -8.66 0.10
CA ASN A 108 -10.43 -9.23 -0.56
C ASN A 108 -9.35 -9.60 0.44
N LEU A 109 -8.73 -10.77 0.27
CA LEU A 109 -7.42 -10.98 0.86
C LEU A 109 -6.39 -10.20 0.03
N ARG A 110 -5.39 -9.59 0.68
CA ARG A 110 -4.30 -8.89 0.00
C ARG A 110 -3.02 -9.66 0.24
N ILE A 111 -2.36 -10.10 -0.83
CA ILE A 111 -1.10 -10.85 -0.78
C ILE A 111 -0.14 -10.17 -1.74
N GLY A 112 0.98 -9.67 -1.24
CA GLY A 112 1.88 -8.87 -2.05
C GLY A 112 3.33 -8.95 -1.62
N ILE A 113 4.17 -8.38 -2.47
CA ILE A 113 5.59 -8.20 -2.22
C ILE A 113 6.01 -6.81 -2.66
N SER A 114 7.00 -6.26 -1.98
CA SER A 114 7.58 -4.97 -2.34
C SER A 114 9.09 -4.93 -2.12
N GLY A 115 9.71 -3.97 -2.78
CA GLY A 115 11.08 -3.59 -2.55
C GLY A 115 11.20 -2.08 -2.38
N GLY A 116 12.13 -1.65 -1.57
CA GLY A 116 12.30 -0.23 -1.29
C GLY A 116 13.58 0.08 -0.55
N SER A 117 13.57 1.16 0.20
CA SER A 117 14.72 1.58 0.99
C SER A 117 14.27 2.36 2.23
N ASP A 118 15.09 2.30 3.27
CA ASP A 118 14.99 3.13 4.47
C ASP A 118 15.95 4.32 4.43
N THR A 119 16.40 4.74 3.24
CA THR A 119 17.44 5.74 2.96
C THR A 119 18.88 5.25 3.10
N GLU A 120 19.15 4.27 3.95
CA GLU A 120 20.48 3.68 4.16
C GLU A 120 20.63 2.32 3.48
N LYS A 121 19.61 1.48 3.54
CA LYS A 121 19.63 0.08 3.09
C LYS A 121 18.48 -0.20 2.12
N ILE A 122 18.70 -1.19 1.27
CA ILE A 122 17.62 -1.78 0.47
C ILE A 122 16.84 -2.75 1.36
N ILE A 123 15.54 -2.58 1.41
CA ILE A 123 14.60 -3.42 2.16
C ILE A 123 13.67 -4.15 1.20
N GLY A 124 13.23 -5.34 1.61
CA GLY A 124 12.17 -6.08 0.95
C GLY A 124 11.03 -6.32 1.93
N ALA A 125 9.80 -6.39 1.46
CA ALA A 125 8.68 -6.73 2.32
C ALA A 125 7.70 -7.69 1.64
N ALA A 126 7.09 -8.56 2.44
CA ALA A 126 5.92 -9.34 2.09
C ALA A 126 4.71 -8.74 2.81
N HIS A 127 3.60 -8.64 2.09
CA HIS A 127 2.36 -8.03 2.56
C HIS A 127 1.25 -9.06 2.62
N LEU A 128 0.59 -9.14 3.75
CA LEU A 128 -0.62 -9.94 3.94
C LEU A 128 -1.69 -9.06 4.57
N GLY A 129 -2.94 -9.20 4.13
CA GLY A 129 -4.01 -8.39 4.72
C GLY A 129 -5.40 -8.83 4.28
N TYR A 130 -6.38 -8.19 4.88
CA TYR A 130 -7.78 -8.26 4.48
C TYR A 130 -8.29 -6.85 4.26
N GLU A 131 -8.85 -6.60 3.10
CA GLU A 131 -9.46 -5.34 2.70
C GLU A 131 -10.96 -5.55 2.54
N HIS A 132 -11.75 -4.67 3.11
CA HIS A 132 -13.19 -4.66 2.91
C HIS A 132 -13.63 -3.34 2.29
N THR A 133 -14.25 -3.41 1.14
CA THR A 133 -14.61 -2.29 0.28
C THR A 133 -16.12 -2.11 0.22
N TYR A 134 -16.57 -0.88 0.30
CA TYR A 134 -17.96 -0.46 0.16
C TYR A 134 -18.10 0.47 -1.04
N ALA A 135 -18.95 0.07 -2.01
CA ALA A 135 -19.28 0.89 -3.16
C ALA A 135 -20.24 2.03 -2.77
N LEU A 136 -19.86 3.25 -3.13
CA LEU A 136 -20.68 4.44 -2.98
C LEU A 136 -21.38 4.78 -4.31
N ARG A 137 -22.14 5.88 -4.32
CA ARG A 137 -22.69 6.44 -5.55
C ARG A 137 -21.55 6.98 -6.43
N ASN A 138 -21.75 6.99 -7.74
CA ASN A 138 -20.81 7.52 -8.76
C ASN A 138 -19.49 6.74 -8.92
N GLY A 139 -19.45 5.46 -8.53
CA GLY A 139 -18.28 4.61 -8.73
C GLY A 139 -17.17 4.78 -7.69
N PHE A 140 -17.27 5.76 -6.80
CA PHE A 140 -16.36 5.88 -5.66
C PHE A 140 -16.54 4.71 -4.71
N GLN A 141 -15.44 4.27 -4.11
CA GLN A 141 -15.47 3.24 -3.07
C GLN A 141 -14.65 3.71 -1.85
N VAL A 142 -15.07 3.28 -0.68
CA VAL A 142 -14.31 3.42 0.56
C VAL A 142 -13.93 2.06 1.07
N PHE A 143 -12.76 1.93 1.67
CA PHE A 143 -12.34 0.66 2.22
C PHE A 143 -11.61 0.82 3.55
N TRP A 144 -11.62 -0.24 4.32
CA TRP A 144 -10.73 -0.44 5.44
C TRP A 144 -9.93 -1.72 5.23
N GLN A 145 -8.74 -1.74 5.78
CA GLN A 145 -7.81 -2.84 5.63
C GLN A 145 -7.16 -3.16 6.98
N ILE A 146 -7.08 -4.44 7.30
CA ILE A 146 -6.15 -4.96 8.32
C ILE A 146 -4.97 -5.53 7.57
N LYS A 147 -3.77 -5.17 7.98
CA LYS A 147 -2.56 -5.59 7.28
C LYS A 147 -1.47 -6.03 8.24
N GLU A 148 -0.67 -6.93 7.73
CA GLU A 148 0.57 -7.41 8.32
C GLU A 148 1.67 -7.35 7.25
N ASP A 149 2.71 -6.59 7.53
CA ASP A 149 3.86 -6.48 6.64
C ASP A 149 5.07 -7.12 7.30
N VAL A 150 5.67 -8.09 6.63
CA VAL A 150 6.93 -8.73 7.06
C VAL A 150 8.07 -8.10 6.30
N VAL A 151 8.87 -7.29 6.99
CA VAL A 151 9.94 -6.48 6.39
C VAL A 151 11.29 -7.13 6.63
N LEU A 152 12.02 -7.37 5.55
CA LEU A 152 13.39 -7.88 5.59
C LEU A 152 14.38 -6.73 5.60
N ARG A 153 15.34 -6.77 6.53
CA ARG A 153 16.38 -5.77 6.75
C ARG A 153 15.91 -4.39 7.23
N GLY A 154 14.62 -4.23 7.60
CA GLY A 154 14.11 -3.02 8.23
C GLY A 154 14.32 -3.04 9.75
N GLU A 155 14.08 -1.91 10.42
CA GLU A 155 14.08 -1.81 11.89
C GLU A 155 12.98 -2.68 12.51
N ASP A 156 11.76 -2.56 11.98
CA ASP A 156 10.62 -3.37 12.40
C ASP A 156 10.40 -4.49 11.38
N GLN A 157 10.59 -5.74 11.83
CA GLN A 157 10.39 -6.91 10.99
C GLN A 157 8.90 -7.20 10.74
N PHE A 158 8.05 -6.90 11.71
CA PHE A 158 6.60 -7.08 11.62
C PHE A 158 5.93 -5.72 11.80
N ARG A 159 5.03 -5.38 10.89
CA ARG A 159 4.26 -4.14 10.93
C ARG A 159 2.79 -4.45 10.80
N THR A 160 2.15 -4.58 11.96
CA THR A 160 0.72 -4.88 12.05
C THR A 160 -0.08 -3.59 12.17
N GLY A 161 -1.16 -3.45 11.43
CA GLY A 161 -1.97 -2.25 11.53
C GLY A 161 -3.28 -2.28 10.78
N VAL A 162 -3.93 -1.13 10.84
CA VAL A 162 -5.19 -0.87 10.14
C VAL A 162 -5.03 0.36 9.24
N ALA A 163 -5.67 0.31 8.08
CA ALA A 163 -5.71 1.42 7.16
C ALA A 163 -7.13 1.73 6.72
N LEU A 164 -7.37 3.00 6.38
CA LEU A 164 -8.60 3.49 5.76
C LEU A 164 -8.23 4.14 4.45
N GLY A 165 -9.06 3.94 3.43
CA GLY A 165 -8.78 4.50 2.12
C GLY A 165 -10.00 4.71 1.25
N VAL A 166 -9.72 5.32 0.11
CA VAL A 166 -10.69 5.60 -0.94
C VAL A 166 -10.18 5.06 -2.28
N LYS A 167 -11.10 4.58 -3.11
CA LYS A 167 -10.82 4.18 -4.50
C LYS A 167 -11.59 5.11 -5.42
N LEU A 168 -10.86 5.69 -6.36
CA LEU A 168 -11.36 6.59 -7.39
C LEU A 168 -11.43 5.82 -8.70
N PRO A 169 -12.59 5.76 -9.39
CA PRO A 169 -12.68 5.10 -10.68
C PRO A 169 -11.90 5.89 -11.74
N LEU A 170 -11.23 5.19 -12.64
CA LEU A 170 -10.47 5.74 -13.78
C LEU A 170 -11.15 5.46 -15.10
#